data_28083c4c48e3920af5d9e2c55b257a86
#
_entry.id   28083c4c48e3920af5d9e2c55b257a86
#
_cell.length_a   1.000
_cell.length_b   1.000
_cell.length_c   1.000
_cell.angle_alpha   90.00
_cell.angle_beta   90.00
_cell.angle_gamma   90.00
#
_symmetry.space_group_name_H-M   'P 1'
#
loop_
_entity.id
_entity.type
_entity.pdbx_description
1 polymer ?
#
loop_
_entity_poly.entity_id
_entity_poly.type
_entity_poly.pdbx_seq_one_letter_code
_entity_poly.pdbx_strand_id
1 'polypeptide(L)'
;MIELYQAEWCPQSHRVRQRLTELGLDFVAHPVPVDPAERSGMERATARRSIPTLVLDDGSIVGGDDEILAVLDRRFTETSDAAGHRAKAVEEWPEWLRLAPARTDRFVGTCSIGGPEHREKERSKWLSS
;
A
#
# COMPACT_ATOMS: atom_id res chain seq x y z
N MET A 1 -3.72 16.87 6.49
CA MET A 1 -2.93 15.67 6.86
C MET A 1 -3.16 14.58 5.83
N ILE A 2 -2.09 14.00 5.33
CA ILE A 2 -2.17 12.88 4.39
C ILE A 2 -2.69 11.65 5.11
N GLU A 3 -3.58 10.91 4.46
CA GLU A 3 -4.15 9.69 5.03
C GLU A 3 -3.95 8.53 4.05
N LEU A 4 -3.59 7.38 4.57
CA LEU A 4 -3.36 6.18 3.77
C LEU A 4 -4.21 5.02 4.29
N TYR A 5 -5.12 4.55 3.45
CA TYR A 5 -5.87 3.33 3.73
C TYR A 5 -5.06 2.15 3.24
N GLN A 6 -4.69 1.25 4.16
CA GLN A 6 -3.66 0.27 3.88
C GLN A 6 -3.78 -0.97 4.79
N ALA A 7 -2.94 -1.96 4.54
CA ALA A 7 -2.79 -3.10 5.44
C ALA A 7 -1.30 -3.45 5.56
N GLU A 8 -0.90 -3.89 6.75
CA GLU A 8 0.51 -4.19 7.01
C GLU A 8 1.04 -5.36 6.16
N TRP A 9 0.17 -6.32 5.86
CA TRP A 9 0.55 -7.49 5.07
C TRP A 9 0.59 -7.22 3.57
N CYS A 10 0.14 -6.06 3.12
CA CYS A 10 0.02 -5.75 1.68
C CYS A 10 1.33 -5.18 1.15
N PRO A 11 1.98 -5.84 0.18
CA PRO A 11 3.24 -5.33 -0.36
C PRO A 11 3.10 -3.99 -1.08
N GLN A 12 1.98 -3.74 -1.74
CA GLN A 12 1.76 -2.44 -2.36
C GLN A 12 1.62 -1.33 -1.32
N SER A 13 0.94 -1.61 -0.20
CA SER A 13 0.86 -0.67 0.91
C SER A 13 2.24 -0.36 1.47
N HIS A 14 3.08 -1.38 1.59
CA HIS A 14 4.45 -1.21 2.06
C HIS A 14 5.24 -0.26 1.16
N ARG A 15 5.11 -0.40 -0.14
CA ARG A 15 5.80 0.47 -1.11
C ARG A 15 5.41 1.93 -0.90
N VAL A 16 4.14 2.18 -0.67
CA VAL A 16 3.65 3.54 -0.44
C VAL A 16 4.16 4.10 0.88
N ARG A 17 4.10 3.31 1.95
CA ARG A 17 4.62 3.75 3.25
C ARG A 17 6.10 4.08 3.17
N GLN A 18 6.87 3.23 2.50
CA GLN A 18 8.30 3.45 2.31
C GLN A 18 8.55 4.78 1.59
N ARG A 19 7.81 5.04 0.52
CA ARG A 19 7.99 6.27 -0.24
C ARG A 19 7.61 7.51 0.56
N LEU A 20 6.54 7.44 1.33
CA LEU A 20 6.16 8.54 2.23
C LEU A 20 7.28 8.86 3.22
N THR A 21 7.93 7.84 3.73
CA THR A 21 9.07 8.00 4.64
C THR A 21 10.25 8.66 3.92
N GLU A 22 10.59 8.21 2.72
CA GLU A 22 11.67 8.78 1.94
C GLU A 22 11.43 10.25 1.62
N LEU A 23 10.18 10.63 1.45
CA LEU A 23 9.80 12.00 1.17
C LEU A 23 9.66 12.85 2.45
N GLY A 24 9.81 12.23 3.60
CA GLY A 24 9.69 12.93 4.88
C GLY A 24 8.29 13.42 5.19
N LEU A 25 7.28 12.72 4.70
CA LEU A 25 5.89 13.12 4.87
C LEU A 25 5.24 12.38 6.01
N ASP A 26 4.60 13.13 6.89
CA ASP A 26 3.78 12.54 7.94
C ASP A 26 2.43 12.13 7.36
N PHE A 27 1.90 11.01 7.84
CA PHE A 27 0.63 10.53 7.37
C PHE A 27 -0.08 9.73 8.46
N VAL A 28 -1.41 9.67 8.35
CA VAL A 28 -2.21 8.83 9.21
C VAL A 28 -2.51 7.53 8.47
N ALA A 29 -2.15 6.40 9.06
CA ALA A 29 -2.42 5.10 8.47
C ALA A 29 -3.75 4.57 9.01
N HIS A 30 -4.64 4.22 8.11
CA HIS A 30 -5.92 3.59 8.44
C HIS A 30 -5.88 2.13 8.03
N PRO A 31 -5.64 1.21 8.96
CA PRO A 31 -5.69 -0.21 8.62
C PRO A 31 -7.13 -0.61 8.29
N VAL A 32 -7.28 -1.42 7.26
CA VAL A 32 -8.59 -1.85 6.79
C VAL A 32 -8.80 -3.33 7.04
N PRO A 33 -10.07 -3.78 7.10
CA PRO A 33 -10.35 -5.21 7.22
C PRO A 33 -9.77 -6.01 6.05
N VAL A 34 -9.47 -7.27 6.31
CA VAL A 34 -8.96 -8.18 5.27
C VAL A 34 -9.98 -8.32 4.14
N ASP A 35 -11.24 -8.47 4.49
CA ASP A 35 -12.30 -8.62 3.50
C ASP A 35 -12.71 -7.25 2.94
N PRO A 36 -12.53 -7.02 1.63
CA PRO A 36 -12.95 -5.77 1.03
C PRO A 36 -14.43 -5.44 1.24
N ALA A 37 -15.28 -6.45 1.36
CA ALA A 37 -16.69 -6.24 1.61
C ALA A 37 -16.96 -5.56 2.95
N GLU A 38 -16.03 -5.66 3.89
CA GLU A 38 -16.16 -5.08 5.22
C GLU A 38 -15.54 -3.68 5.35
N ARG A 39 -15.06 -3.12 4.23
CA ARG A 39 -14.38 -1.81 4.22
C ARG A 39 -15.35 -0.66 4.01
N SER A 40 -16.50 -0.69 4.69
CA SER A 40 -17.51 0.35 4.52
C SER A 40 -17.04 1.73 4.96
N GLY A 41 -16.25 1.80 6.03
CA GLY A 41 -15.70 3.07 6.49
C GLY A 41 -14.78 3.72 5.46
N MET A 42 -13.91 2.91 4.85
CA MET A 42 -13.05 3.38 3.79
C MET A 42 -13.87 3.83 2.57
N GLU A 43 -14.89 3.06 2.21
CA GLU A 43 -15.73 3.40 1.06
C GLU A 43 -16.48 4.72 1.30
N ARG A 44 -16.96 4.96 2.50
CA ARG A 44 -17.60 6.24 2.83
C ARG A 44 -16.64 7.42 2.68
N ALA A 45 -15.38 7.21 3.06
CA ALA A 45 -14.36 8.26 3.02
C ALA A 45 -13.78 8.49 1.63
N THR A 46 -13.62 7.45 0.83
CA THR A 46 -12.85 7.51 -0.42
C THR A 46 -13.62 7.05 -1.64
N ALA A 47 -14.80 6.49 -1.49
CA ALA A 47 -15.57 5.82 -2.55
C ALA A 47 -14.82 4.62 -3.14
N ARG A 48 -13.86 4.06 -2.41
CA ARG A 48 -13.05 2.93 -2.85
C ARG A 48 -12.97 1.88 -1.75
N ARG A 49 -12.69 0.65 -2.16
CA ARG A 49 -12.46 -0.47 -1.23
C ARG A 49 -11.12 -1.16 -1.45
N SER A 50 -10.39 -0.76 -2.49
CA SER A 50 -9.09 -1.36 -2.80
C SER A 50 -7.98 -0.59 -2.10
N ILE A 51 -6.96 -1.30 -1.65
CA ILE A 51 -5.80 -0.70 -0.99
C ILE A 51 -4.56 -0.90 -1.85
N PRO A 52 -3.56 -0.03 -1.75
CA PRO A 52 -3.56 1.21 -0.99
C PRO A 52 -4.37 2.32 -1.66
N THR A 53 -4.94 3.20 -0.85
CA THR A 53 -5.62 4.40 -1.33
C THR A 53 -5.14 5.57 -0.48
N LEU A 54 -4.70 6.63 -1.13
CA LEU A 54 -4.12 7.80 -0.49
C LEU A 54 -5.08 8.98 -0.60
N VAL A 55 -5.24 9.70 0.51
CA VAL A 55 -5.98 10.96 0.53
C VAL A 55 -4.99 12.07 0.85
N LEU A 56 -4.83 13.00 -0.06
CA LEU A 56 -3.90 14.12 0.10
C LEU A 56 -4.53 15.28 0.88
N ASP A 57 -3.70 16.23 1.28
CA ASP A 57 -4.15 17.38 2.07
C ASP A 57 -5.25 18.20 1.38
N ASP A 58 -5.21 18.24 0.05
CA ASP A 58 -6.22 18.97 -0.73
C ASP A 58 -7.50 18.17 -0.97
N GLY A 59 -7.60 16.98 -0.41
CA GLY A 59 -8.75 16.11 -0.58
C GLY A 59 -8.68 15.20 -1.79
N SER A 60 -7.62 15.27 -2.58
CA SER A 60 -7.44 14.39 -3.74
C SER A 60 -7.31 12.94 -3.28
N ILE A 61 -7.98 12.04 -3.98
CA ILE A 61 -7.96 10.61 -3.68
C ILE A 61 -7.25 9.90 -4.81
N VAL A 62 -6.23 9.10 -4.47
CA VAL A 62 -5.42 8.37 -5.44
C VAL A 62 -5.40 6.91 -5.05
N GLY A 63 -5.73 6.03 -5.97
CA GLY A 63 -5.78 4.59 -5.70
C GLY A 63 -4.73 3.81 -6.47
N GLY A 64 -4.18 2.79 -5.81
CA GLY A 64 -3.16 1.92 -6.40
C GLY A 64 -1.75 2.45 -6.18
N ASP A 65 -0.83 1.53 -5.90
CA ASP A 65 0.54 1.91 -5.57
C ASP A 65 1.25 2.67 -6.68
N ASP A 66 1.13 2.21 -7.93
CA ASP A 66 1.81 2.88 -9.05
C ASP A 66 1.33 4.32 -9.23
N GLU A 67 0.02 4.54 -9.16
CA GLU A 67 -0.54 5.88 -9.28
C GLU A 67 -0.16 6.77 -8.10
N ILE A 68 -0.19 6.22 -6.91
CA ILE A 68 0.19 6.96 -5.71
C ILE A 68 1.65 7.38 -5.80
N LEU A 69 2.54 6.47 -6.16
CA LEU A 69 3.96 6.78 -6.29
C LEU A 69 4.19 7.86 -7.34
N ALA A 70 3.49 7.80 -8.47
CA ALA A 70 3.61 8.81 -9.50
C ALA A 70 3.17 10.19 -9.01
N VAL A 71 2.08 10.26 -8.29
CA VAL A 71 1.58 11.52 -7.73
C VAL A 71 2.55 12.09 -6.70
N LEU A 72 3.06 11.24 -5.81
CA LEU A 72 4.00 11.66 -4.79
C LEU A 72 5.29 12.20 -5.40
N ASP A 73 5.80 11.53 -6.43
CA ASP A 73 7.03 11.96 -7.09
C ASP A 73 6.89 13.29 -7.82
N ARG A 74 5.69 13.59 -8.30
CA ARG A 74 5.42 14.87 -8.95
C ARG A 74 5.27 16.02 -7.96
N ARG A 75 4.73 15.75 -6.79
CA ARG A 75 4.35 16.80 -5.83
C ARG A 75 5.39 17.08 -4.75
N PHE A 76 6.27 16.13 -4.47
CA PHE A 76 7.19 16.24 -3.35
C PHE A 76 8.61 15.89 -3.76
N THR A 77 9.57 16.46 -3.01
CA THR A 77 10.99 16.25 -3.25
C THR A 77 11.55 15.38 -2.12
N GLU A 78 12.46 14.49 -2.45
CA GLU A 78 13.11 13.64 -1.45
C GLU A 78 13.86 14.47 -0.41
N THR A 79 13.86 13.98 0.83
CA THR A 79 14.63 14.60 1.89
C THR A 79 16.08 14.13 1.84
N SER A 80 16.93 14.73 2.65
CA SER A 80 18.34 14.33 2.75
C SER A 80 18.47 12.91 3.32
N ASP A 81 17.46 12.41 4.03
CA ASP A 81 17.49 11.08 4.63
C ASP A 81 16.95 9.98 3.70
N ALA A 82 16.44 10.35 2.52
CA ALA A 82 15.81 9.39 1.61
C ALA A 82 16.73 8.22 1.26
N ALA A 83 17.99 8.51 0.96
CA ALA A 83 18.95 7.46 0.60
C ALA A 83 19.18 6.49 1.77
N GLY A 84 19.24 7.01 2.99
CA GLY A 84 19.41 6.21 4.19
C GLY A 84 18.22 5.30 4.43
N HIS A 85 17.02 5.82 4.30
CA HIS A 85 15.81 5.01 4.44
C HIS A 85 15.73 3.92 3.38
N ARG A 86 16.14 4.24 2.17
CA ARG A 86 16.12 3.28 1.06
C ARG A 86 17.13 2.15 1.30
N ALA A 87 18.33 2.51 1.73
CA ALA A 87 19.37 1.52 2.02
C ALA A 87 18.95 0.61 3.17
N LYS A 88 18.38 1.18 4.22
CA LYS A 88 17.93 0.42 5.37
C LYS A 88 16.78 -0.51 5.02
N ALA A 89 15.87 -0.06 4.20
CA ALA A 89 14.76 -0.88 3.74
C ALA A 89 15.24 -2.12 2.99
N VAL A 90 16.21 -1.95 2.10
CA VAL A 90 16.79 -3.08 1.34
C VAL A 90 17.37 -4.12 2.31
N GLU A 91 18.01 -3.66 3.37
CA GLU A 91 18.61 -4.53 4.38
C GLU A 91 17.56 -5.31 5.18
N GLU A 92 16.48 -4.63 5.55
CA GLU A 92 15.48 -5.17 6.48
C GLU A 92 14.28 -5.84 5.81
N TRP A 93 14.09 -5.62 4.53
CA TRP A 93 12.94 -6.19 3.85
C TRP A 93 13.00 -7.71 3.82
N PRO A 94 11.87 -8.38 3.97
CA PRO A 94 11.81 -9.82 3.73
C PRO A 94 12.26 -10.13 2.30
N GLU A 95 12.89 -11.29 2.14
CA GLU A 95 13.45 -11.66 0.84
C GLU A 95 12.44 -11.63 -0.28
N TRP A 96 11.23 -12.14 -0.02
CA TRP A 96 10.18 -12.16 -1.03
C TRP A 96 9.80 -10.75 -1.50
N LEU A 97 9.87 -9.78 -0.61
CA LEU A 97 9.54 -8.39 -0.95
C LEU A 97 10.66 -7.75 -1.78
N ARG A 98 11.92 -8.05 -1.43
CA ARG A 98 13.07 -7.52 -2.17
C ARG A 98 13.13 -8.07 -3.60
N LEU A 99 12.76 -9.34 -3.77
CA LEU A 99 12.82 -10.02 -5.05
C LEU A 99 11.58 -9.78 -5.90
N ALA A 100 10.53 -9.23 -5.34
CA ALA A 100 9.33 -8.91 -6.09
C ALA A 100 9.62 -7.83 -7.13
N PRO A 101 9.10 -7.97 -8.35
CA PRO A 101 9.21 -6.89 -9.33
C PRO A 101 8.65 -5.59 -8.76
N ALA A 102 9.16 -4.46 -9.24
CA ALA A 102 8.68 -3.15 -8.80
C ALA A 102 7.16 -3.06 -8.92
N ARG A 103 6.60 -3.77 -9.87
CA ARG A 103 5.17 -3.86 -10.05
C ARG A 103 4.81 -5.28 -10.44
N THR A 104 3.86 -5.85 -9.74
CA THR A 104 3.38 -7.20 -10.05
C THR A 104 1.86 -7.17 -10.13
N ASP A 105 1.32 -7.58 -11.24
CA ASP A 105 -0.12 -7.66 -11.42
C ASP A 105 -0.75 -8.63 -10.42
N ARG A 106 0.00 -9.62 -10.01
CA ARG A 106 -0.45 -10.58 -9.01
C ARG A 106 -0.79 -9.92 -7.70
N PHE A 107 0.05 -8.98 -7.27
CA PHE A 107 -0.18 -8.29 -5.99
C PHE A 107 -1.29 -7.26 -6.09
N VAL A 108 -1.43 -6.64 -7.25
CA VAL A 108 -2.56 -5.73 -7.47
C VAL A 108 -3.87 -6.49 -7.25
N GLY A 109 -3.96 -7.69 -7.82
CA GLY A 109 -5.12 -8.54 -7.61
C GLY A 109 -5.31 -8.90 -6.14
N THR A 110 -4.22 -9.23 -5.45
CA THR A 110 -4.27 -9.63 -4.04
C THR A 110 -4.80 -8.52 -3.15
N CYS A 111 -4.36 -7.30 -3.36
CA CYS A 111 -4.75 -6.19 -2.50
C CYS A 111 -6.06 -5.53 -2.91
N SER A 112 -6.35 -5.52 -4.19
CA SER A 112 -7.48 -4.79 -4.76
C SER A 112 -8.73 -5.62 -4.92
N ILE A 113 -8.55 -6.90 -5.17
CA ILE A 113 -9.62 -7.84 -5.46
C ILE A 113 -9.58 -8.94 -4.42
N GLY A 114 -10.18 -8.70 -3.29
CA GLY A 114 -10.20 -9.68 -2.23
C GLY A 114 -11.56 -10.31 -2.09
N GLY A 115 -12.02 -11.01 -3.10
CA GLY A 115 -13.28 -11.72 -3.00
C GLY A 115 -13.16 -12.97 -2.14
N PRO A 116 -14.29 -13.56 -1.73
CA PRO A 116 -14.29 -14.77 -0.92
C PRO A 116 -13.49 -15.92 -1.53
N GLU A 117 -13.59 -16.10 -2.83
CA GLU A 117 -12.88 -17.17 -3.51
C GLU A 117 -11.37 -16.99 -3.45
N HIS A 118 -10.92 -15.77 -3.64
CA HIS A 118 -9.50 -15.47 -3.58
C HIS A 118 -8.96 -15.71 -2.18
N ARG A 119 -9.70 -15.26 -1.17
CA ARG A 119 -9.33 -15.47 0.23
C ARG A 119 -9.25 -16.95 0.59
N GLU A 120 -10.18 -17.72 0.08
CA GLU A 120 -10.23 -19.15 0.33
C GLU A 120 -9.03 -19.87 -0.27
N LYS A 121 -8.64 -19.50 -1.47
CA LYS A 121 -7.46 -20.05 -2.13
C LYS A 121 -6.19 -19.72 -1.34
N GLU A 122 -6.07 -18.50 -0.90
CA GLU A 122 -4.92 -18.08 -0.07
C GLU A 122 -4.87 -18.88 1.22
N ARG A 123 -6.02 -19.04 1.87
CA ARG A 123 -6.10 -19.80 3.12
C ARG A 123 -5.70 -21.24 2.91
N SER A 124 -6.19 -21.88 1.86
CA SER A 124 -5.86 -23.27 1.54
C SER A 124 -4.37 -23.44 1.32
N LYS A 125 -3.77 -22.51 0.62
CA LYS A 125 -2.34 -22.51 0.36
C LYS A 125 -1.53 -22.49 1.65
N TRP A 126 -1.93 -21.67 2.60
CA TRP A 126 -1.26 -21.56 3.89
C TRP A 126 -1.44 -22.80 4.75
N LEU A 127 -2.64 -23.38 4.71
CA LEU A 127 -2.96 -24.55 5.52
C LEU A 127 -2.32 -25.83 5.00
N SER A 128 -2.01 -25.90 3.72
CA SER A 128 -1.39 -27.11 3.15
C SER A 128 0.13 -27.10 3.21
N SER A 129 0.71 -26.07 3.69
CA SER A 129 2.18 -26.03 3.92
C SER A 129 2.54 -26.27 5.41
#